data_f307363cd211c95b00219bd51189dfdc
#
_entry.id   f307363cd211c95b00219bd51189dfdc
#
_cell.length_a   1.000
_cell.length_b   1.000
_cell.length_c   1.000
_cell.angle_alpha   90.00
_cell.angle_beta   90.00
_cell.angle_gamma   90.00
#
_symmetry.space_group_name_H-M   'P 1'
#
loop_
_entity.id
_entity.type
_entity.pdbx_description
1 polymer ?
#
loop_
_entity_poly.entity_id
_entity_poly.type
_entity_poly.pdbx_seq_one_letter_code
_entity_poly.pdbx_strand_id
1 'polypeptide(L)'
;MKKLLLLDGNSMLFRAYYATLYTHRMTTSNGIPTNAVYGFVMMLNKAIDIIEPDKILVAWDAGKPTFRHKQFEAYKGTRKPLDEELIVQFPIVREYLDAAGIKRYEQEGYEADDIIGSMAKCCKDVQTTILTSDRDLLQLIDSSTHVLLMKKGLSEMDLMDEQNLMDTYGITPSQVIDMKGLMGDTADNIPGVAGVGEKTALRLLNQYSTVENVYAHIDEVKGKLKEKLEKDKDNAFMSLELATIYTKMELPFELCDCEFTGIQDNVNAFYEKYEMRSLVNRTKQTKEEKWPLKEVDHFEFENMDDVMVMPVCTQEPYLDQKLYGFMIPKDKTVYYISVEHALEDTNFKTLLETKEVSTWDTKEMMHLLDRYGFKWN
;
A
#
# COMPACT_ATOMS: atom_id res chain seq x y z
N MET A 1 -17.79 7.71 -6.97
CA MET A 1 -17.61 8.08 -5.56
C MET A 1 -16.18 8.55 -5.40
N LYS A 2 -15.90 9.66 -4.71
CA LYS A 2 -14.52 10.11 -4.46
C LYS A 2 -13.81 9.12 -3.55
N LYS A 3 -12.50 8.99 -3.72
CA LYS A 3 -11.66 8.05 -2.97
C LYS A 3 -10.69 8.82 -2.06
N LEU A 4 -10.65 8.44 -0.78
CA LEU A 4 -9.73 8.96 0.22
C LEU A 4 -8.73 7.89 0.61
N LEU A 5 -7.45 8.21 0.54
CA LEU A 5 -6.36 7.38 1.05
C LEU A 5 -5.83 7.98 2.35
N LEU A 6 -5.97 7.24 3.45
CA LEU A 6 -5.41 7.58 4.76
C LEU A 6 -4.18 6.73 5.01
N LEU A 7 -3.09 7.32 5.46
CA LEU A 7 -1.86 6.60 5.78
C LEU A 7 -1.50 6.77 7.25
N ASP A 8 -1.14 5.66 7.88
CA ASP A 8 -0.41 5.64 9.13
C ASP A 8 1.09 5.86 8.83
N GLY A 9 1.55 7.11 8.99
CA GLY A 9 2.91 7.52 8.64
C GLY A 9 3.98 6.80 9.44
N ASN A 10 3.74 6.60 10.74
CA ASN A 10 4.67 5.91 11.63
C ASN A 10 4.82 4.44 11.23
N SER A 11 3.71 3.73 11.14
CA SER A 11 3.69 2.31 10.76
C SER A 11 4.38 2.09 9.40
N MET A 12 4.10 2.96 8.43
CA MET A 12 4.70 2.86 7.09
C MET A 12 6.20 3.15 7.09
N LEU A 13 6.66 4.15 7.86
CA LEU A 13 8.08 4.48 7.94
C LEU A 13 8.87 3.38 8.68
N PHE A 14 8.33 2.85 9.77
CA PHE A 14 8.90 1.68 10.46
C PHE A 14 8.99 0.48 9.52
N ARG A 15 7.91 0.19 8.83
CA ARG A 15 7.87 -0.91 7.85
C ARG A 15 8.94 -0.75 6.79
N ALA A 16 9.08 0.44 6.22
CA ALA A 16 10.08 0.75 5.23
C ALA A 16 11.50 0.53 5.76
N TYR A 17 11.78 1.03 6.96
CA TYR A 17 13.07 0.89 7.60
C TYR A 17 13.48 -0.57 7.77
N TYR A 18 12.65 -1.36 8.46
CA TYR A 18 12.99 -2.75 8.74
C TYR A 18 12.98 -3.66 7.49
N ALA A 19 12.18 -3.34 6.48
CA ALA A 19 12.21 -4.09 5.22
C ALA A 19 13.47 -3.85 4.39
N THR A 20 14.13 -2.70 4.58
CA THR A 20 15.31 -2.29 3.79
C THR A 20 16.63 -2.35 4.57
N LEU A 21 16.58 -2.49 5.90
CA LEU A 21 17.73 -2.41 6.79
C LEU A 21 18.89 -3.33 6.40
N TYR A 22 18.59 -4.56 5.96
CA TYR A 22 19.59 -5.58 5.64
C TYR A 22 19.80 -5.80 4.14
N THR A 23 18.92 -5.28 3.30
CA THR A 23 18.94 -5.56 1.86
C THR A 23 19.46 -4.39 1.02
N HIS A 24 19.19 -3.16 1.44
CA HIS A 24 19.51 -1.95 0.69
C HIS A 24 19.90 -0.82 1.64
N ARG A 25 21.16 -0.83 2.10
CA ARG A 25 21.73 0.31 2.82
C ARG A 25 21.85 1.50 1.86
N MET A 26 20.82 2.34 1.80
CA MET A 26 20.81 3.56 1.01
C MET A 26 21.24 4.72 1.88
N THR A 27 22.32 5.39 1.50
CA THR A 27 22.79 6.63 2.13
C THR A 27 23.16 7.62 1.04
N THR A 28 22.99 8.90 1.32
CA THR A 28 23.56 9.95 0.45
C THR A 28 25.09 9.91 0.52
N SER A 29 25.76 10.61 -0.41
CA SER A 29 27.22 10.80 -0.42
C SER A 29 27.75 11.40 0.88
N ASN A 30 26.91 12.16 1.61
CA ASN A 30 27.21 12.75 2.92
C ASN A 30 26.87 11.82 4.10
N GLY A 31 26.50 10.56 3.85
CA GLY A 31 26.22 9.56 4.87
C GLY A 31 24.83 9.64 5.52
N ILE A 32 23.89 10.43 4.99
CA ILE A 32 22.51 10.50 5.50
C ILE A 32 21.76 9.25 5.07
N PRO A 33 21.19 8.44 6.00
CA PRO A 33 20.42 7.27 5.66
C PRO A 33 19.09 7.68 4.99
N THR A 34 18.72 7.00 3.90
CA THR A 34 17.54 7.30 3.09
C THR A 34 16.69 6.07 2.76
N ASN A 35 17.08 4.90 3.26
CA ASN A 35 16.41 3.63 2.97
C ASN A 35 14.94 3.59 3.40
N ALA A 36 14.61 4.12 4.59
CA ALA A 36 13.24 4.16 5.07
C ALA A 36 12.39 5.14 4.26
N VAL A 37 12.94 6.32 3.92
CA VAL A 37 12.26 7.30 3.07
C VAL A 37 11.98 6.72 1.70
N TYR A 38 12.99 6.08 1.08
CA TYR A 38 12.83 5.41 -0.21
C TYR A 38 11.72 4.34 -0.17
N GLY A 39 11.75 3.48 0.84
CA GLY A 39 10.74 2.43 1.02
C GLY A 39 9.33 3.01 1.26
N PHE A 40 9.23 4.09 2.04
CA PHE A 40 7.98 4.81 2.26
C PHE A 40 7.41 5.34 0.93
N VAL A 41 8.22 6.03 0.14
CA VAL A 41 7.83 6.56 -1.18
C VAL A 41 7.35 5.44 -2.10
N MET A 42 8.05 4.32 -2.13
CA MET A 42 7.67 3.17 -2.96
C MET A 42 6.32 2.58 -2.55
N MET A 43 6.05 2.43 -1.25
CA MET A 43 4.78 1.93 -0.75
C MET A 43 3.63 2.90 -1.01
N LEU A 44 3.87 4.20 -0.79
CA LEU A 44 2.88 5.24 -1.07
C LEU A 44 2.52 5.29 -2.55
N ASN A 45 3.52 5.31 -3.45
CA ASN A 45 3.27 5.31 -4.89
C ASN A 45 2.47 4.07 -5.32
N LYS A 46 2.82 2.89 -4.80
CA LYS A 46 2.06 1.68 -5.09
C LYS A 46 0.61 1.76 -4.59
N ALA A 47 0.38 2.31 -3.42
CA ALA A 47 -0.99 2.51 -2.92
C ALA A 47 -1.77 3.53 -3.76
N ILE A 48 -1.11 4.60 -4.21
CA ILE A 48 -1.71 5.57 -5.15
C ILE A 48 -2.11 4.88 -6.46
N ASP A 49 -1.23 4.04 -7.03
CA ASP A 49 -1.50 3.30 -8.27
C ASP A 49 -2.67 2.30 -8.13
N ILE A 50 -2.79 1.64 -6.96
CA ILE A 50 -3.87 0.67 -6.69
C ILE A 50 -5.21 1.36 -6.44
N ILE A 51 -5.20 2.44 -5.64
CA ILE A 51 -6.41 3.09 -5.14
C ILE A 51 -6.88 4.19 -6.08
N GLU A 52 -5.96 4.87 -6.77
CA GLU A 52 -6.23 6.08 -7.59
C GLU A 52 -7.02 7.12 -6.77
N PRO A 53 -6.47 7.61 -5.64
CA PRO A 53 -7.19 8.46 -4.70
C PRO A 53 -7.38 9.89 -5.24
N ASP A 54 -8.54 10.49 -4.95
CA ASP A 54 -8.79 11.92 -5.14
C ASP A 54 -8.23 12.77 -3.99
N LYS A 55 -7.98 12.12 -2.84
CA LYS A 55 -7.57 12.77 -1.58
C LYS A 55 -6.61 11.89 -0.82
N ILE A 56 -5.59 12.52 -0.19
CA ILE A 56 -4.62 11.80 0.64
C ILE A 56 -4.37 12.58 1.93
N LEU A 57 -4.35 11.85 3.06
CA LEU A 57 -3.90 12.34 4.35
C LEU A 57 -2.91 11.35 4.96
N VAL A 58 -1.75 11.84 5.42
CA VAL A 58 -0.79 11.07 6.21
C VAL A 58 -0.84 11.53 7.65
N ALA A 59 -1.30 10.64 8.54
CA ALA A 59 -1.35 10.89 9.97
C ALA A 59 -0.04 10.45 10.64
N TRP A 60 0.38 11.22 11.65
CA TRP A 60 1.60 10.98 12.41
C TRP A 60 1.34 11.04 13.91
N ASP A 61 2.10 10.26 14.67
CA ASP A 61 2.18 10.44 16.12
C ASP A 61 3.01 11.69 16.44
N ALA A 62 2.51 12.50 17.36
CA ALA A 62 3.20 13.71 17.79
C ALA A 62 4.40 13.44 18.73
N GLY A 63 4.69 12.17 19.04
CA GLY A 63 5.82 11.77 19.89
C GLY A 63 5.69 12.17 21.37
N LYS A 64 4.49 12.51 21.82
CA LYS A 64 4.18 12.89 23.20
C LYS A 64 3.18 11.92 23.83
N PRO A 65 3.10 11.85 25.18
CA PRO A 65 2.12 11.02 25.86
C PRO A 65 0.69 11.36 25.43
N THR A 66 -0.09 10.31 25.19
CA THR A 66 -1.49 10.40 24.79
C THR A 66 -2.43 10.20 25.98
N PHE A 67 -3.73 10.31 25.79
CA PHE A 67 -4.72 10.01 26.83
C PHE A 67 -4.61 8.57 27.34
N ARG A 68 -4.16 7.60 26.50
CA ARG A 68 -3.93 6.20 26.89
C ARG A 68 -2.86 6.07 27.95
N HIS A 69 -1.79 6.87 27.90
CA HIS A 69 -0.75 6.89 28.94
C HIS A 69 -1.27 7.45 30.28
N LYS A 70 -2.31 8.32 30.24
CA LYS A 70 -2.96 8.81 31.46
C LYS A 70 -3.86 7.74 32.09
N GLN A 71 -4.46 6.89 31.28
CA GLN A 71 -5.28 5.76 31.74
C GLN A 71 -4.43 4.60 32.24
N PHE A 72 -3.33 4.32 31.56
CA PHE A 72 -2.41 3.24 31.89
C PHE A 72 -0.96 3.67 31.68
N GLU A 73 -0.27 3.99 32.76
CA GLU A 73 1.10 4.53 32.75
C GLU A 73 2.10 3.62 32.01
N ALA A 74 1.89 2.29 32.08
CA ALA A 74 2.75 1.31 31.45
C ALA A 74 2.45 1.12 29.93
N TYR A 75 1.44 1.80 29.37
CA TYR A 75 1.11 1.73 27.95
C TYR A 75 2.32 2.05 27.06
N LYS A 76 2.63 1.19 26.10
CA LYS A 76 3.81 1.25 25.23
C LYS A 76 5.16 1.35 25.96
N GLY A 77 5.19 1.14 27.28
CA GLY A 77 6.37 1.30 28.13
C GLY A 77 7.49 0.27 27.88
N THR A 78 7.19 -0.84 27.18
CA THR A 78 8.17 -1.86 26.81
C THR A 78 8.85 -1.61 25.47
N ARG A 79 8.43 -0.57 24.72
CA ARG A 79 9.01 -0.23 23.41
C ARG A 79 10.48 0.21 23.58
N LYS A 80 11.35 -0.36 22.75
CA LYS A 80 12.76 0.03 22.72
C LYS A 80 12.93 1.42 22.11
N PRO A 81 14.00 2.16 22.47
CA PRO A 81 14.38 3.37 21.76
C PRO A 81 14.54 3.08 20.25
N LEU A 82 14.22 4.07 19.44
CA LEU A 82 14.38 3.98 18.00
C LEU A 82 15.86 4.04 17.60
N ASP A 83 16.19 3.36 16.52
CA ASP A 83 17.51 3.44 15.91
C ASP A 83 17.77 4.90 15.44
N GLU A 84 18.97 5.42 15.69
CA GLU A 84 19.35 6.78 15.29
C GLU A 84 19.21 6.99 13.78
N GLU A 85 19.56 5.96 12.98
CA GLU A 85 19.40 5.97 11.52
C GLU A 85 17.93 6.10 11.08
N LEU A 86 16.97 5.64 11.89
CA LEU A 86 15.55 5.82 11.61
C LEU A 86 15.09 7.22 12.05
N ILE A 87 15.53 7.69 13.22
CA ILE A 87 15.11 8.99 13.77
C ILE A 87 15.40 10.13 12.78
N VAL A 88 16.58 10.12 12.14
CA VAL A 88 16.96 11.17 11.17
C VAL A 88 16.11 11.15 9.90
N GLN A 89 15.40 10.07 9.62
CA GLN A 89 14.55 9.93 8.41
C GLN A 89 13.12 10.47 8.61
N PHE A 90 12.63 10.67 9.83
CA PHE A 90 11.31 11.27 10.07
C PHE A 90 11.17 12.68 9.49
N PRO A 91 12.07 13.63 9.73
CA PRO A 91 11.98 14.95 9.10
C PRO A 91 12.11 14.87 7.58
N ILE A 92 12.90 13.93 7.05
CA ILE A 92 13.11 13.77 5.61
C ILE A 92 11.82 13.31 4.92
N VAL A 93 11.12 12.32 5.48
CA VAL A 93 9.85 11.86 4.88
C VAL A 93 8.76 12.93 4.97
N ARG A 94 8.75 13.76 6.01
CA ARG A 94 7.84 14.91 6.12
C ARG A 94 8.14 15.96 5.06
N GLU A 95 9.42 16.26 4.80
CA GLU A 95 9.85 17.12 3.70
C GLU A 95 9.42 16.57 2.33
N TYR A 96 9.51 15.23 2.15
CA TYR A 96 9.00 14.58 0.94
C TYR A 96 7.50 14.84 0.75
N LEU A 97 6.69 14.63 1.79
CA LEU A 97 5.24 14.83 1.71
C LEU A 97 4.88 16.27 1.37
N ASP A 98 5.57 17.23 1.98
CA ASP A 98 5.39 18.66 1.68
C ASP A 98 5.77 18.97 0.23
N ALA A 99 6.89 18.44 -0.27
CA ALA A 99 7.33 18.60 -1.66
C ALA A 99 6.38 17.91 -2.66
N ALA A 100 5.79 16.78 -2.28
CA ALA A 100 4.83 16.04 -3.10
C ALA A 100 3.42 16.67 -3.10
N GLY A 101 3.18 17.69 -2.25
CA GLY A 101 1.87 18.32 -2.08
C GLY A 101 0.85 17.45 -1.35
N ILE A 102 1.31 16.54 -0.49
CA ILE A 102 0.47 15.61 0.26
C ILE A 102 0.22 16.15 1.67
N LYS A 103 -1.05 16.27 2.06
CA LYS A 103 -1.45 16.69 3.39
C LYS A 103 -0.94 15.72 4.44
N ARG A 104 -0.30 16.24 5.46
CA ARG A 104 0.10 15.51 6.68
C ARG A 104 -0.43 16.20 7.92
N TYR A 105 -0.67 15.41 8.97
CA TYR A 105 -1.17 15.94 10.24
C TYR A 105 -0.71 15.10 11.43
N GLU A 106 -0.47 15.78 12.55
CA GLU A 106 -0.20 15.20 13.86
C GLU A 106 -0.84 16.07 14.94
N GLN A 107 -1.28 15.47 16.05
CA GLN A 107 -1.88 16.20 17.16
C GLN A 107 -1.42 15.66 18.52
N GLU A 108 -0.93 16.53 19.37
CA GLU A 108 -0.54 16.16 20.73
C GLU A 108 -1.72 15.59 21.52
N GLY A 109 -1.45 14.56 22.31
CA GLY A 109 -2.45 13.88 23.13
C GLY A 109 -3.23 12.76 22.44
N TYR A 110 -3.06 12.61 21.12
CA TYR A 110 -3.67 11.56 20.29
C TYR A 110 -2.60 10.80 19.49
N GLU A 111 -2.99 9.66 18.99
CA GLU A 111 -2.18 8.83 18.10
C GLU A 111 -2.62 8.99 16.65
N ALA A 112 -1.78 8.58 15.68
CA ALA A 112 -2.09 8.59 14.25
C ALA A 112 -3.39 7.85 13.96
N ASP A 113 -3.64 6.73 14.66
CA ASP A 113 -4.83 5.90 14.53
C ASP A 113 -6.11 6.66 14.88
N ASP A 114 -6.06 7.53 15.91
CA ASP A 114 -7.20 8.35 16.33
C ASP A 114 -7.55 9.40 15.26
N ILE A 115 -6.52 9.98 14.62
CA ILE A 115 -6.68 10.91 13.49
C ILE A 115 -7.32 10.17 12.31
N ILE A 116 -6.77 9.01 11.95
CA ILE A 116 -7.26 8.16 10.85
C ILE A 116 -8.70 7.73 11.11
N GLY A 117 -8.99 7.24 12.32
CA GLY A 117 -10.32 6.79 12.70
C GLY A 117 -11.35 7.92 12.67
N SER A 118 -10.99 9.11 13.16
CA SER A 118 -11.86 10.28 13.14
C SER A 118 -12.14 10.74 11.72
N MET A 119 -11.10 10.80 10.86
CA MET A 119 -11.26 11.17 9.46
C MET A 119 -12.12 10.18 8.69
N ALA A 120 -11.91 8.86 8.86
CA ALA A 120 -12.69 7.82 8.21
C ALA A 120 -14.17 7.89 8.60
N LYS A 121 -14.48 8.18 9.87
CA LYS A 121 -15.88 8.26 10.35
C LYS A 121 -16.59 9.56 9.97
N CYS A 122 -15.85 10.66 9.74
CA CYS A 122 -16.43 11.92 9.24
C CYS A 122 -16.85 11.85 7.76
N CYS A 123 -16.20 10.99 6.97
CA CYS A 123 -16.24 11.04 5.50
C CYS A 123 -17.08 9.92 4.89
N LYS A 124 -18.31 9.71 5.34
CA LYS A 124 -19.19 8.60 4.90
C LYS A 124 -19.57 8.62 3.42
N ASP A 125 -19.51 9.78 2.77
CA ASP A 125 -19.84 9.92 1.34
C ASP A 125 -18.64 9.66 0.41
N VAL A 126 -17.52 9.21 0.97
CA VAL A 126 -16.26 8.93 0.27
C VAL A 126 -15.84 7.49 0.55
N GLN A 127 -15.34 6.80 -0.44
CA GLN A 127 -14.70 5.50 -0.22
C GLN A 127 -13.33 5.71 0.40
N THR A 128 -13.16 5.29 1.64
CA THR A 128 -11.90 5.44 2.38
C THR A 128 -11.10 4.15 2.32
N THR A 129 -9.80 4.27 2.02
CA THR A 129 -8.85 3.18 2.15
C THR A 129 -7.73 3.60 3.11
N ILE A 130 -7.45 2.78 4.11
CA ILE A 130 -6.41 3.02 5.11
C ILE A 130 -5.19 2.16 4.76
N LEU A 131 -4.03 2.78 4.49
CA LEU A 131 -2.77 2.07 4.28
C LEU A 131 -2.00 1.98 5.59
N THR A 132 -1.77 0.76 6.06
CA THR A 132 -1.04 0.49 7.31
C THR A 132 -0.39 -0.90 7.31
N SER A 133 0.52 -1.14 8.24
CA SER A 133 0.97 -2.48 8.63
C SER A 133 0.41 -2.91 9.98
N ASP A 134 -0.37 -2.06 10.64
CA ASP A 134 -0.98 -2.32 11.92
C ASP A 134 -2.38 -2.94 11.77
N ARG A 135 -2.60 -4.06 12.44
CA ARG A 135 -3.90 -4.76 12.43
C ARG A 135 -4.96 -4.08 13.30
N ASP A 136 -4.58 -3.15 14.15
CA ASP A 136 -5.52 -2.45 15.01
C ASP A 136 -6.49 -1.60 14.20
N LEU A 137 -6.01 -1.05 13.08
CA LEU A 137 -6.82 -0.28 12.15
C LEU A 137 -7.89 -1.12 11.42
N LEU A 138 -7.84 -2.47 11.50
CA LEU A 138 -8.90 -3.34 10.98
C LEU A 138 -10.24 -3.15 11.70
N GLN A 139 -10.23 -2.62 12.94
CA GLN A 139 -11.45 -2.25 13.67
C GLN A 139 -12.26 -1.14 12.99
N LEU A 140 -11.63 -0.37 12.08
CA LEU A 140 -12.28 0.75 11.38
C LEU A 140 -13.02 0.33 10.11
N ILE A 141 -12.86 -0.91 9.67
CA ILE A 141 -13.52 -1.44 8.47
C ILE A 141 -15.04 -1.35 8.62
N ASP A 142 -15.69 -0.83 7.58
CA ASP A 142 -17.13 -0.82 7.41
C ASP A 142 -17.48 -0.75 5.90
N SER A 143 -18.75 -0.55 5.56
CA SER A 143 -19.21 -0.51 4.17
C SER A 143 -18.55 0.58 3.30
N SER A 144 -17.94 1.60 3.90
CA SER A 144 -17.27 2.73 3.22
C SER A 144 -15.76 2.80 3.47
N THR A 145 -15.25 2.02 4.43
CA THR A 145 -13.86 2.04 4.87
C THR A 145 -13.23 0.66 4.73
N HIS A 146 -12.17 0.58 3.95
CA HIS A 146 -11.34 -0.63 3.77
C HIS A 146 -9.92 -0.38 4.29
N VAL A 147 -9.18 -1.45 4.55
CA VAL A 147 -7.77 -1.37 4.97
C VAL A 147 -6.88 -2.07 3.94
N LEU A 148 -5.93 -1.34 3.37
CA LEU A 148 -4.86 -1.89 2.56
C LEU A 148 -3.70 -2.29 3.48
N LEU A 149 -3.70 -3.54 3.90
CA LEU A 149 -2.78 -4.07 4.91
C LEU A 149 -1.48 -4.55 4.28
N MET A 150 -0.36 -4.01 4.73
CA MET A 150 0.97 -4.48 4.33
C MET A 150 1.26 -5.87 4.89
N LYS A 151 1.67 -6.81 4.03
CA LYS A 151 2.00 -8.20 4.41
C LYS A 151 3.50 -8.44 4.51
N LYS A 152 4.21 -8.39 3.38
CA LYS A 152 5.63 -8.70 3.32
C LYS A 152 6.38 -7.69 2.43
N GLY A 153 7.58 -7.30 2.88
CA GLY A 153 8.43 -6.35 2.16
C GLY A 153 7.75 -4.99 1.96
N LEU A 154 7.96 -4.36 0.81
CA LEU A 154 7.45 -3.05 0.44
C LEU A 154 6.30 -3.11 -0.58
N SER A 155 5.96 -4.29 -1.08
CA SER A 155 5.08 -4.41 -2.24
C SER A 155 3.89 -5.36 -2.05
N GLU A 156 3.90 -6.22 -1.05
CA GLU A 156 2.81 -7.17 -0.83
C GLU A 156 1.76 -6.54 0.09
N MET A 157 0.57 -6.29 -0.47
CA MET A 157 -0.54 -5.63 0.20
C MET A 157 -1.83 -6.42 -0.04
N ASP A 158 -2.64 -6.57 1.01
CA ASP A 158 -3.97 -7.17 0.92
C ASP A 158 -5.03 -6.12 1.21
N LEU A 159 -6.02 -6.02 0.35
CA LEU A 159 -7.19 -5.19 0.60
C LEU A 159 -8.16 -5.95 1.50
N MET A 160 -8.38 -5.41 2.70
CA MET A 160 -9.25 -5.98 3.74
C MET A 160 -10.56 -5.21 3.79
N ASP A 161 -11.65 -5.89 3.53
CA ASP A 161 -13.02 -5.51 3.81
C ASP A 161 -13.61 -6.42 4.89
N GLU A 162 -14.88 -6.27 5.24
CA GLU A 162 -15.55 -7.10 6.25
C GLU A 162 -15.50 -8.58 5.90
N GLN A 163 -15.69 -8.96 4.63
CA GLN A 163 -15.68 -10.34 4.19
C GLN A 163 -14.27 -10.93 4.24
N ASN A 164 -13.27 -10.21 3.70
CA ASN A 164 -11.88 -10.65 3.72
C ASN A 164 -11.33 -10.78 5.15
N LEU A 165 -11.78 -9.91 6.07
CA LEU A 165 -11.44 -9.98 7.49
C LEU A 165 -12.02 -11.25 8.12
N MET A 166 -13.29 -11.54 7.86
CA MET A 166 -13.95 -12.75 8.34
C MET A 166 -13.28 -14.01 7.77
N ASP A 167 -12.99 -14.06 6.47
CA ASP A 167 -12.39 -15.21 5.81
C ASP A 167 -10.96 -15.47 6.28
N THR A 168 -10.21 -14.40 6.58
CA THR A 168 -8.78 -14.49 6.94
C THR A 168 -8.57 -14.72 8.42
N TYR A 169 -9.33 -14.04 9.29
CA TYR A 169 -9.09 -14.03 10.74
C TYR A 169 -10.26 -14.60 11.55
N GLY A 170 -11.43 -14.86 10.94
CA GLY A 170 -12.62 -15.40 11.59
C GLY A 170 -13.28 -14.43 12.59
N ILE A 171 -13.10 -13.12 12.40
CA ILE A 171 -13.63 -12.05 13.25
C ILE A 171 -14.26 -10.94 12.44
N THR A 172 -15.18 -10.22 13.05
CA THR A 172 -15.72 -8.96 12.53
C THR A 172 -14.83 -7.77 12.90
N PRO A 173 -14.95 -6.60 12.25
CA PRO A 173 -14.18 -5.40 12.61
C PRO A 173 -14.32 -5.03 14.10
N SER A 174 -15.53 -5.07 14.66
CA SER A 174 -15.75 -4.80 16.09
C SER A 174 -15.04 -5.79 17.01
N GLN A 175 -14.88 -7.05 16.61
CA GLN A 175 -14.19 -8.07 17.39
C GLN A 175 -12.65 -7.93 17.41
N VAL A 176 -12.08 -7.04 16.61
CA VAL A 176 -10.63 -6.73 16.68
C VAL A 176 -10.26 -6.21 18.07
N ILE A 177 -11.06 -5.29 18.62
CA ILE A 177 -10.85 -4.73 19.97
C ILE A 177 -11.19 -5.75 21.06
N ASP A 178 -12.28 -6.52 20.89
CA ASP A 178 -12.64 -7.60 21.81
C ASP A 178 -11.53 -8.64 21.95
N MET A 179 -10.91 -9.00 20.82
CA MET A 179 -9.81 -9.94 20.81
C MET A 179 -8.62 -9.42 21.63
N LYS A 180 -8.28 -8.11 21.48
CA LYS A 180 -7.24 -7.47 22.29
C LYS A 180 -7.63 -7.30 23.75
N GLY A 181 -8.89 -7.04 24.04
CA GLY A 181 -9.42 -7.07 25.41
C GLY A 181 -9.15 -8.38 26.13
N LEU A 182 -9.33 -9.51 25.43
CA LEU A 182 -9.10 -10.85 25.99
C LEU A 182 -7.64 -11.28 26.00
N MET A 183 -6.91 -11.12 24.87
CA MET A 183 -5.54 -11.64 24.77
C MET A 183 -4.45 -10.66 25.15
N GLY A 184 -4.78 -9.37 25.26
CA GLY A 184 -3.82 -8.30 25.42
C GLY A 184 -3.05 -8.00 24.11
N ASP A 185 -2.08 -7.09 24.22
CA ASP A 185 -1.12 -6.77 23.19
C ASP A 185 0.27 -6.53 23.79
N THR A 186 1.20 -7.40 23.46
CA THR A 186 2.59 -7.28 23.96
C THR A 186 3.35 -6.12 23.35
N ALA A 187 3.03 -5.70 22.11
CA ALA A 187 3.69 -4.59 21.45
C ALA A 187 3.34 -3.24 22.11
N ASP A 188 2.10 -3.12 22.59
CA ASP A 188 1.60 -1.93 23.28
C ASP A 188 1.56 -2.08 24.79
N ASN A 189 2.06 -3.21 25.30
CA ASN A 189 2.06 -3.54 26.71
C ASN A 189 0.65 -3.53 27.32
N ILE A 190 -0.34 -3.97 26.55
CA ILE A 190 -1.73 -4.12 26.98
C ILE A 190 -1.90 -5.51 27.61
N PRO A 191 -2.36 -5.61 28.89
CA PRO A 191 -2.26 -6.87 29.64
C PRO A 191 -3.21 -7.96 29.19
N GLY A 192 -4.44 -7.66 28.84
CA GLY A 192 -5.49 -8.66 28.60
C GLY A 192 -5.76 -9.57 29.80
N VAL A 193 -6.22 -10.78 29.54
CA VAL A 193 -6.41 -11.85 30.53
C VAL A 193 -5.20 -12.78 30.51
N ALA A 194 -4.50 -12.92 31.62
CA ALA A 194 -3.27 -13.71 31.73
C ALA A 194 -3.46 -15.18 31.29
N GLY A 195 -2.68 -15.55 30.24
CA GLY A 195 -2.73 -16.90 29.67
C GLY A 195 -3.97 -17.21 28.83
N VAL A 196 -4.65 -16.17 28.32
CA VAL A 196 -5.58 -16.23 27.21
C VAL A 196 -4.81 -15.74 25.97
N GLY A 197 -4.65 -16.61 24.99
CA GLY A 197 -4.04 -16.27 23.71
C GLY A 197 -5.08 -16.28 22.60
N GLU A 198 -4.64 -15.93 21.38
CA GLU A 198 -5.47 -15.77 20.17
C GLU A 198 -6.53 -16.87 19.98
N LYS A 199 -6.12 -18.15 20.01
CA LYS A 199 -7.04 -19.28 19.82
C LYS A 199 -8.15 -19.35 20.88
N THR A 200 -7.85 -18.96 22.12
CA THR A 200 -8.84 -18.97 23.20
C THR A 200 -9.75 -17.77 23.08
N ALA A 201 -9.22 -16.61 22.76
CA ALA A 201 -10.00 -15.40 22.50
C ALA A 201 -10.97 -15.60 21.34
N LEU A 202 -10.50 -16.11 20.20
CA LEU A 202 -11.35 -16.43 19.03
C LEU A 202 -12.49 -17.39 19.40
N ARG A 203 -12.19 -18.45 20.17
CA ARG A 203 -13.23 -19.40 20.60
C ARG A 203 -14.29 -18.73 21.47
N LEU A 204 -13.88 -17.85 22.38
CA LEU A 204 -14.82 -17.11 23.23
C LEU A 204 -15.67 -16.14 22.39
N LEU A 205 -15.05 -15.40 21.47
CA LEU A 205 -15.76 -14.45 20.61
C LEU A 205 -16.68 -15.14 19.61
N ASN A 206 -16.33 -16.31 19.11
CA ASN A 206 -17.22 -17.11 18.26
C ASN A 206 -18.46 -17.62 19.03
N GLN A 207 -18.35 -17.81 20.34
CA GLN A 207 -19.46 -18.28 21.18
C GLN A 207 -20.29 -17.14 21.75
N TYR A 208 -19.65 -16.05 22.17
CA TYR A 208 -20.29 -14.97 22.93
C TYR A 208 -20.30 -13.60 22.21
N SER A 209 -19.62 -13.49 21.09
CA SER A 209 -19.50 -12.32 20.22
C SER A 209 -18.68 -11.15 20.77
N THR A 210 -18.83 -10.76 22.03
CA THR A 210 -18.11 -9.62 22.65
C THR A 210 -17.55 -9.99 24.02
N VAL A 211 -16.59 -9.18 24.50
CA VAL A 211 -16.03 -9.32 25.86
C VAL A 211 -17.11 -9.19 26.92
N GLU A 212 -18.02 -8.22 26.77
CA GLU A 212 -19.15 -8.03 27.70
C GLU A 212 -20.00 -9.28 27.80
N ASN A 213 -20.31 -9.91 26.67
CA ASN A 213 -21.10 -11.13 26.65
C ASN A 213 -20.35 -12.34 27.24
N VAL A 214 -19.02 -12.43 27.05
CA VAL A 214 -18.20 -13.43 27.74
C VAL A 214 -18.39 -13.34 29.26
N TYR A 215 -18.34 -12.12 29.81
CA TYR A 215 -18.52 -11.90 31.24
C TYR A 215 -19.99 -12.01 31.70
N ALA A 216 -20.96 -11.69 30.86
CA ALA A 216 -22.37 -11.92 31.16
C ALA A 216 -22.71 -13.42 31.26
N HIS A 217 -22.00 -14.26 30.54
CA HIS A 217 -22.18 -15.70 30.51
C HIS A 217 -21.01 -16.45 31.21
N ILE A 218 -20.31 -15.80 32.13
CA ILE A 218 -19.12 -16.34 32.78
C ILE A 218 -19.35 -17.68 33.46
N ASP A 219 -20.58 -17.95 33.95
CA ASP A 219 -20.96 -19.20 34.60
C ASP A 219 -21.02 -20.40 33.63
N GLU A 220 -21.10 -20.17 32.34
CA GLU A 220 -21.04 -21.22 31.31
C GLU A 220 -19.59 -21.64 31.02
N VAL A 221 -18.62 -20.76 31.31
CA VAL A 221 -17.19 -21.03 31.13
C VAL A 221 -16.72 -21.92 32.31
N LYS A 222 -15.98 -23.01 32.00
CA LYS A 222 -15.59 -24.03 32.98
C LYS A 222 -14.09 -24.01 33.27
N GLY A 223 -13.76 -24.45 34.48
CA GLY A 223 -12.40 -24.77 34.90
C GLY A 223 -11.49 -23.58 34.99
N LYS A 224 -10.18 -23.79 34.78
CA LYS A 224 -9.14 -22.76 34.92
C LYS A 224 -9.35 -21.53 34.04
N LEU A 225 -10.09 -21.66 32.94
CA LEU A 225 -10.37 -20.50 32.08
C LEU A 225 -11.32 -19.54 32.76
N LYS A 226 -12.38 -20.03 33.44
CA LYS A 226 -13.28 -19.20 34.22
C LYS A 226 -12.52 -18.41 35.30
N GLU A 227 -11.68 -19.12 36.07
CA GLU A 227 -10.87 -18.51 37.15
C GLU A 227 -9.96 -17.37 36.61
N LYS A 228 -9.35 -17.56 35.44
CA LYS A 228 -8.52 -16.55 34.81
C LYS A 228 -9.33 -15.32 34.37
N LEU A 229 -10.46 -15.56 33.71
CA LEU A 229 -11.35 -14.48 33.26
C LEU A 229 -11.87 -13.66 34.44
N GLU A 230 -12.36 -14.34 35.51
CA GLU A 230 -12.86 -13.67 36.71
C GLU A 230 -11.75 -12.85 37.41
N LYS A 231 -10.52 -13.41 37.52
CA LYS A 231 -9.39 -12.74 38.16
C LYS A 231 -8.95 -11.48 37.41
N ASP A 232 -8.89 -11.53 36.09
CA ASP A 232 -8.34 -10.46 35.24
C ASP A 232 -9.44 -9.67 34.51
N LYS A 233 -10.66 -9.65 35.05
CA LYS A 233 -11.81 -8.95 34.47
C LYS A 233 -11.51 -7.49 34.20
N ASP A 234 -10.97 -6.78 35.20
CA ASP A 234 -10.67 -5.35 35.07
C ASP A 234 -9.60 -5.08 34.01
N ASN A 235 -8.60 -5.98 33.91
CA ASN A 235 -7.59 -5.93 32.87
C ASN A 235 -8.20 -6.11 31.48
N ALA A 236 -9.17 -7.02 31.31
CA ALA A 236 -9.83 -7.25 30.03
C ALA A 236 -10.56 -6.01 29.53
N PHE A 237 -11.35 -5.35 30.41
CA PHE A 237 -12.08 -4.12 30.04
C PHE A 237 -11.14 -2.93 29.84
N MET A 238 -10.12 -2.75 30.66
CA MET A 238 -9.08 -1.75 30.46
C MET A 238 -8.36 -1.97 29.12
N SER A 239 -8.03 -3.22 28.79
CA SER A 239 -7.37 -3.55 27.52
C SER A 239 -8.25 -3.27 26.31
N LEU A 240 -9.56 -3.55 26.40
CA LEU A 240 -10.53 -3.22 25.38
C LEU A 240 -10.60 -1.71 25.17
N GLU A 241 -10.64 -0.91 26.24
CA GLU A 241 -10.67 0.53 26.17
C GLU A 241 -9.37 1.11 25.56
N LEU A 242 -8.21 0.61 25.96
CA LEU A 242 -6.91 1.04 25.42
C LEU A 242 -6.74 0.68 23.93
N ALA A 243 -7.26 -0.48 23.50
CA ALA A 243 -7.21 -0.92 22.09
C ALA A 243 -8.22 -0.19 21.20
N THR A 244 -9.21 0.48 21.78
CA THR A 244 -10.25 1.18 21.02
C THR A 244 -9.67 2.48 20.44
N ILE A 245 -9.79 2.63 19.11
CA ILE A 245 -9.42 3.85 18.41
C ILE A 245 -10.48 4.93 18.67
N TYR A 246 -10.04 6.12 19.07
CA TYR A 246 -10.91 7.25 19.29
C TYR A 246 -11.28 7.92 17.96
N THR A 247 -12.56 7.92 17.60
CA THR A 247 -13.05 8.35 16.28
C THR A 247 -13.84 9.65 16.29
N LYS A 248 -13.73 10.46 17.36
CA LYS A 248 -14.52 11.69 17.55
C LYS A 248 -13.65 12.93 17.75
N MET A 249 -12.43 12.94 17.18
CA MET A 249 -11.58 14.12 17.21
C MET A 249 -12.19 15.23 16.35
N GLU A 250 -12.10 16.44 16.85
CA GLU A 250 -12.30 17.65 16.04
C GLU A 250 -10.98 17.94 15.30
N LEU A 251 -10.99 17.76 13.98
CA LEU A 251 -9.83 18.04 13.15
C LEU A 251 -9.87 19.51 12.69
N PRO A 252 -8.75 20.24 12.75
CA PRO A 252 -8.70 21.68 12.39
C PRO A 252 -8.64 21.93 10.88
N PHE A 253 -9.05 20.94 10.08
CA PHE A 253 -9.10 20.99 8.63
C PHE A 253 -10.25 20.14 8.11
N GLU A 254 -10.65 20.41 6.89
CA GLU A 254 -11.74 19.70 6.21
C GLU A 254 -11.22 18.70 5.17
N LEU A 255 -12.10 17.85 4.68
CA LEU A 255 -11.79 16.87 3.65
C LEU A 255 -11.26 17.50 2.35
N CYS A 256 -11.69 18.72 2.02
CA CYS A 256 -11.18 19.47 0.86
C CYS A 256 -9.71 19.86 0.98
N ASP A 257 -9.16 19.98 2.19
CA ASP A 257 -7.75 20.27 2.39
C ASP A 257 -6.82 19.08 2.07
N CYS A 258 -7.40 17.92 1.82
CA CYS A 258 -6.70 16.68 1.49
C CYS A 258 -6.72 16.37 -0.02
N GLU A 259 -7.15 17.32 -0.88
CA GLU A 259 -7.20 17.11 -2.34
C GLU A 259 -5.83 16.66 -2.88
N PHE A 260 -5.86 15.65 -3.74
CA PHE A 260 -4.69 15.10 -4.39
C PHE A 260 -4.88 15.09 -5.91
N THR A 261 -4.07 15.84 -6.61
CA THR A 261 -4.11 15.97 -8.09
C THR A 261 -2.92 15.31 -8.78
N GLY A 262 -2.17 14.51 -8.02
CA GLY A 262 -0.92 13.88 -8.44
C GLY A 262 0.27 14.42 -7.65
N ILE A 263 1.37 13.66 -7.69
CA ILE A 263 2.65 14.07 -7.08
C ILE A 263 3.15 15.35 -7.77
N GLN A 264 3.43 16.41 -7.00
CA GLN A 264 3.87 17.68 -7.53
C GLN A 264 5.32 17.62 -8.03
N ASP A 265 5.66 18.44 -9.06
CA ASP A 265 7.00 18.48 -9.66
C ASP A 265 8.11 18.91 -8.69
N ASN A 266 7.77 19.61 -7.63
CA ASN A 266 8.70 19.99 -6.55
C ASN A 266 9.41 18.80 -5.93
N VAL A 267 8.84 17.61 -6.00
CA VAL A 267 9.44 16.37 -5.51
C VAL A 267 10.75 16.01 -6.22
N ASN A 268 10.98 16.50 -7.45
CA ASN A 268 12.23 16.23 -8.17
C ASN A 268 13.44 16.87 -7.47
N ALA A 269 13.29 18.09 -6.95
CA ALA A 269 14.35 18.75 -6.18
C ALA A 269 14.65 17.98 -4.87
N PHE A 270 13.61 17.40 -4.24
CA PHE A 270 13.77 16.51 -3.09
C PHE A 270 14.56 15.24 -3.46
N TYR A 271 14.22 14.58 -4.57
CA TYR A 271 14.93 13.38 -5.01
C TYR A 271 16.40 13.66 -5.35
N GLU A 272 16.70 14.80 -5.97
CA GLU A 272 18.06 15.23 -6.24
C GLU A 272 18.83 15.50 -4.94
N LYS A 273 18.23 16.23 -3.98
CA LYS A 273 18.83 16.55 -2.67
C LYS A 273 19.22 15.30 -1.90
N TYR A 274 18.39 14.25 -1.93
CA TYR A 274 18.62 13.00 -1.20
C TYR A 274 19.15 11.88 -2.09
N GLU A 275 19.62 12.19 -3.29
CA GLU A 275 20.28 11.27 -4.24
C GLU A 275 19.43 10.06 -4.63
N MET A 276 18.10 10.21 -4.66
CA MET A 276 17.13 9.16 -5.01
C MET A 276 16.90 9.09 -6.53
N ARG A 277 17.98 8.92 -7.30
CA ARG A 277 17.97 9.02 -8.78
C ARG A 277 16.96 8.12 -9.48
N SER A 278 16.69 6.93 -8.94
CA SER A 278 15.72 5.99 -9.50
C SER A 278 14.26 6.48 -9.42
N LEU A 279 13.97 7.51 -8.60
CA LEU A 279 12.65 8.10 -8.45
C LEU A 279 12.45 9.34 -9.33
N VAL A 280 13.52 10.05 -9.73
CA VAL A 280 13.45 11.27 -10.55
C VAL A 280 12.72 11.04 -11.88
N ASN A 281 12.85 9.87 -12.49
CA ASN A 281 12.23 9.57 -13.78
C ASN A 281 10.78 9.05 -13.67
N ARG A 282 10.31 8.71 -12.47
CA ARG A 282 8.94 8.20 -12.27
C ARG A 282 7.89 9.31 -12.21
N THR A 283 8.25 10.51 -11.78
CA THR A 283 7.35 11.67 -11.76
C THR A 283 7.07 12.24 -13.15
N LYS A 284 7.89 11.88 -14.14
CA LYS A 284 7.63 12.17 -15.56
C LYS A 284 6.76 11.11 -16.26
N GLN A 285 6.10 10.24 -15.52
CA GLN A 285 4.99 9.49 -16.09
C GLN A 285 3.87 10.51 -16.42
N THR A 286 4.03 11.15 -17.58
CA THR A 286 2.92 11.65 -18.38
C THR A 286 1.75 10.69 -18.18
N LYS A 287 0.54 11.22 -17.91
CA LYS A 287 -0.71 10.47 -18.10
C LYS A 287 -0.47 9.55 -19.28
N GLU A 288 -0.56 8.26 -19.07
CA GLU A 288 -0.49 7.30 -20.19
C GLU A 288 -1.54 7.75 -21.18
N GLU A 289 -1.09 8.41 -22.26
CA GLU A 289 -1.96 8.65 -23.39
C GLU A 289 -2.30 7.26 -23.92
N LYS A 290 -3.47 6.77 -23.57
CA LYS A 290 -3.97 5.49 -24.14
C LYS A 290 -4.23 5.74 -25.60
N TRP A 291 -3.29 5.34 -26.42
CA TRP A 291 -3.47 5.42 -27.87
C TRP A 291 -4.48 4.35 -28.29
N PRO A 292 -5.43 4.71 -29.16
CA PRO A 292 -6.39 3.74 -29.66
C PRO A 292 -5.68 2.62 -30.41
N LEU A 293 -6.10 1.39 -30.16
CA LEU A 293 -5.64 0.20 -30.89
C LEU A 293 -6.49 0.04 -32.15
N LYS A 294 -5.84 -0.13 -33.29
CA LYS A 294 -6.49 -0.37 -34.59
C LYS A 294 -5.93 -1.65 -35.20
N GLU A 295 -6.77 -2.64 -35.38
CA GLU A 295 -6.42 -3.86 -36.08
C GLU A 295 -6.43 -3.61 -37.59
N VAL A 296 -5.41 -4.10 -38.30
CA VAL A 296 -5.23 -3.93 -39.75
C VAL A 296 -4.76 -5.22 -40.39
N ASP A 297 -5.22 -5.42 -41.63
CA ASP A 297 -4.79 -6.54 -42.48
C ASP A 297 -3.53 -6.19 -43.29
N HIS A 298 -3.33 -4.90 -43.55
CA HIS A 298 -2.17 -4.33 -44.24
C HIS A 298 -1.66 -3.10 -43.53
N PHE A 299 -0.33 -2.93 -43.47
CA PHE A 299 0.31 -1.80 -42.82
C PHE A 299 1.03 -0.88 -43.81
N GLU A 300 0.60 0.39 -43.86
CA GLU A 300 1.24 1.42 -44.68
C GLU A 300 2.28 2.19 -43.87
N PHE A 301 3.55 2.14 -44.30
CA PHE A 301 4.68 2.75 -43.60
C PHE A 301 5.31 3.94 -44.33
N GLU A 302 4.68 4.42 -45.39
CA GLU A 302 5.18 5.59 -46.15
C GLU A 302 5.37 6.80 -45.20
N ASN A 303 6.54 7.45 -45.29
CA ASN A 303 6.97 8.58 -44.44
C ASN A 303 7.29 8.27 -42.95
N MET A 304 7.68 7.06 -42.65
CA MET A 304 8.23 6.70 -41.30
C MET A 304 9.76 6.59 -41.44
N ASP A 305 10.50 7.45 -40.70
CA ASP A 305 11.97 7.40 -40.63
C ASP A 305 12.41 6.39 -39.56
N ASP A 306 11.82 6.46 -38.36
CA ASP A 306 12.03 5.51 -37.25
C ASP A 306 10.77 4.67 -37.02
N VAL A 307 10.91 3.37 -37.07
CA VAL A 307 9.79 2.45 -36.89
C VAL A 307 10.01 1.60 -35.65
N MET A 308 9.08 1.69 -34.71
CA MET A 308 9.04 0.75 -33.57
C MET A 308 8.09 -0.40 -33.90
N VAL A 309 8.58 -1.63 -33.74
CA VAL A 309 7.77 -2.85 -33.93
C VAL A 309 7.91 -3.69 -32.66
N MET A 310 6.78 -4.01 -32.06
CA MET A 310 6.73 -4.81 -30.82
C MET A 310 6.01 -6.13 -31.10
N PRO A 311 6.64 -7.29 -30.84
CA PRO A 311 5.98 -8.58 -30.98
C PRO A 311 4.92 -8.76 -29.88
N VAL A 312 3.79 -9.36 -30.24
CA VAL A 312 2.75 -9.82 -29.33
C VAL A 312 2.84 -11.33 -29.24
N CYS A 313 3.31 -11.84 -28.11
CA CYS A 313 3.60 -13.25 -27.93
C CYS A 313 3.13 -13.76 -26.55
N THR A 314 3.18 -15.08 -26.34
CA THR A 314 2.92 -15.69 -25.03
C THR A 314 4.00 -15.32 -24.00
N GLN A 315 3.70 -15.41 -22.70
CA GLN A 315 4.63 -15.13 -21.60
C GLN A 315 5.59 -16.29 -21.26
N GLU A 316 5.78 -17.22 -22.16
CA GLU A 316 6.70 -18.35 -22.00
C GLU A 316 8.16 -17.92 -22.24
N PRO A 317 9.17 -18.74 -21.85
CA PRO A 317 10.56 -18.46 -22.20
C PRO A 317 10.71 -18.25 -23.71
N TYR A 318 11.55 -17.30 -24.14
CA TYR A 318 11.60 -16.81 -25.53
C TYR A 318 11.77 -17.91 -26.60
N LEU A 319 12.35 -19.06 -26.24
CA LEU A 319 12.49 -20.20 -27.15
C LEU A 319 11.16 -20.93 -27.44
N ASP A 320 10.17 -20.81 -26.55
CA ASP A 320 8.89 -21.52 -26.63
C ASP A 320 7.72 -20.58 -26.92
N GLN A 321 7.96 -19.28 -27.01
CA GLN A 321 6.94 -18.27 -27.25
C GLN A 321 6.22 -18.49 -28.57
N LYS A 322 4.89 -18.29 -28.55
CA LYS A 322 4.04 -18.25 -29.75
C LYS A 322 3.78 -16.78 -30.10
N LEU A 323 4.10 -16.41 -31.35
CA LEU A 323 3.82 -15.08 -31.89
C LEU A 323 2.37 -15.00 -32.36
N TYR A 324 1.64 -13.97 -31.92
CA TYR A 324 0.27 -13.66 -32.35
C TYR A 324 0.22 -12.56 -33.41
N GLY A 325 1.17 -11.60 -33.37
CA GLY A 325 1.22 -10.49 -34.28
C GLY A 325 2.21 -9.44 -33.84
N PHE A 326 2.07 -8.25 -34.38
CA PHE A 326 2.95 -7.11 -34.11
C PHE A 326 2.14 -5.85 -33.80
N MET A 327 2.63 -5.05 -32.87
CA MET A 327 2.12 -3.71 -32.58
C MET A 327 3.09 -2.67 -33.13
N ILE A 328 2.56 -1.69 -33.85
CA ILE A 328 3.31 -0.63 -34.49
C ILE A 328 2.70 0.71 -34.12
N PRO A 329 3.33 1.53 -33.26
CA PRO A 329 2.85 2.86 -32.92
C PRO A 329 3.12 3.82 -34.09
N LYS A 330 2.08 4.57 -34.50
CA LYS A 330 2.16 5.62 -35.51
C LYS A 330 1.09 6.69 -35.22
N ASP A 331 1.44 7.96 -35.23
CA ASP A 331 0.52 9.11 -35.08
C ASP A 331 -0.46 8.99 -33.91
N LYS A 332 0.05 8.65 -32.71
CA LYS A 332 -0.74 8.43 -31.49
C LYS A 332 -1.80 7.34 -31.61
N THR A 333 -1.60 6.39 -32.51
CA THR A 333 -2.41 5.18 -32.70
C THR A 333 -1.49 3.97 -32.68
N VAL A 334 -1.89 2.89 -32.04
CA VAL A 334 -1.19 1.61 -32.09
C VAL A 334 -1.88 0.75 -33.13
N TYR A 335 -1.17 0.37 -34.17
CA TYR A 335 -1.68 -0.57 -35.18
C TYR A 335 -1.28 -1.98 -34.76
N TYR A 336 -2.22 -2.92 -34.84
CA TYR A 336 -1.97 -4.33 -34.63
C TYR A 336 -2.18 -5.06 -35.94
N ILE A 337 -1.18 -5.84 -36.36
CA ILE A 337 -1.27 -6.76 -37.48
C ILE A 337 -1.06 -8.19 -36.99
N SER A 338 -1.97 -9.11 -37.29
CA SER A 338 -1.81 -10.51 -36.90
C SER A 338 -0.63 -11.16 -37.63
N VAL A 339 -0.05 -12.21 -37.05
CA VAL A 339 1.07 -12.91 -37.67
C VAL A 339 0.70 -13.47 -39.08
N GLU A 340 -0.55 -13.91 -39.27
CA GLU A 340 -1.07 -14.42 -40.51
C GLU A 340 -1.08 -13.34 -41.60
N HIS A 341 -1.64 -12.16 -41.27
CA HIS A 341 -1.65 -11.03 -42.18
C HIS A 341 -0.24 -10.47 -42.41
N ALA A 342 0.60 -10.37 -41.38
CA ALA A 342 1.99 -9.93 -41.50
C ALA A 342 2.82 -10.83 -42.45
N LEU A 343 2.55 -12.13 -42.45
CA LEU A 343 3.18 -13.10 -43.39
C LEU A 343 2.72 -12.94 -44.83
N GLU A 344 1.57 -12.34 -45.08
CA GLU A 344 1.04 -12.09 -46.43
C GLU A 344 1.33 -10.63 -46.88
N ASP A 345 1.51 -9.70 -45.93
CA ASP A 345 1.71 -8.29 -46.21
C ASP A 345 3.12 -7.98 -46.75
N THR A 346 3.22 -7.66 -48.01
CA THR A 346 4.48 -7.30 -48.68
C THR A 346 5.05 -5.98 -48.14
N ASN A 347 4.19 -5.04 -47.77
CA ASN A 347 4.62 -3.77 -47.20
C ASN A 347 5.26 -3.96 -45.83
N PHE A 348 4.66 -4.75 -44.94
CA PHE A 348 5.22 -5.06 -43.63
C PHE A 348 6.56 -5.80 -43.74
N LYS A 349 6.68 -6.76 -44.68
CA LYS A 349 7.96 -7.43 -44.93
C LYS A 349 9.03 -6.45 -45.44
N THR A 350 8.68 -5.58 -46.39
CA THR A 350 9.59 -4.56 -46.91
C THR A 350 10.05 -3.61 -45.82
N LEU A 351 9.14 -3.24 -44.89
CA LEU A 351 9.49 -2.42 -43.72
C LEU A 351 10.58 -3.09 -42.87
N LEU A 352 10.41 -4.36 -42.52
CA LEU A 352 11.39 -5.10 -41.71
C LEU A 352 12.75 -5.26 -42.44
N GLU A 353 12.74 -5.39 -43.76
CA GLU A 353 13.94 -5.60 -44.58
C GLU A 353 14.69 -4.31 -44.92
N THR A 354 14.02 -3.15 -44.94
CA THR A 354 14.60 -1.91 -45.49
C THR A 354 14.71 -0.76 -44.51
N LYS A 355 14.01 -0.80 -43.40
CA LYS A 355 14.00 0.27 -42.39
C LYS A 355 14.79 -0.15 -41.15
N GLU A 356 15.34 0.84 -40.45
CA GLU A 356 15.86 0.65 -39.11
C GLU A 356 14.70 0.49 -38.14
N VAL A 357 14.57 -0.68 -37.53
CA VAL A 357 13.44 -1.04 -36.67
C VAL A 357 13.90 -1.08 -35.23
N SER A 358 13.25 -0.29 -34.38
CA SER A 358 13.42 -0.33 -32.93
C SER A 358 12.43 -1.33 -32.31
N THR A 359 12.87 -2.07 -31.29
CA THR A 359 12.02 -2.99 -30.54
C THR A 359 12.39 -2.99 -29.05
N TRP A 360 11.51 -3.53 -28.20
CA TRP A 360 11.76 -3.59 -26.76
C TRP A 360 12.91 -4.54 -26.39
N ASP A 361 12.94 -5.75 -26.97
CA ASP A 361 14.01 -6.73 -26.81
C ASP A 361 14.42 -7.26 -28.19
N THR A 362 15.59 -6.81 -28.65
CA THR A 362 16.11 -7.16 -29.97
C THR A 362 16.36 -8.65 -30.12
N LYS A 363 16.84 -9.32 -29.06
CA LYS A 363 17.16 -10.76 -29.10
C LYS A 363 15.90 -11.60 -29.20
N GLU A 364 14.85 -11.25 -28.43
CA GLU A 364 13.53 -11.90 -28.49
C GLU A 364 12.93 -11.73 -29.89
N MET A 365 12.93 -10.48 -30.39
CA MET A 365 12.39 -10.16 -31.71
C MET A 365 13.10 -10.94 -32.83
N MET A 366 14.43 -11.00 -32.81
CA MET A 366 15.20 -11.77 -33.82
C MET A 366 14.82 -13.25 -33.82
N HIS A 367 14.69 -13.88 -32.65
CA HIS A 367 14.28 -15.28 -32.57
C HIS A 367 12.88 -15.53 -33.08
N LEU A 368 11.94 -14.62 -32.79
CA LEU A 368 10.56 -14.72 -33.30
C LEU A 368 10.53 -14.56 -34.82
N LEU A 369 11.21 -13.54 -35.35
CA LEU A 369 11.24 -13.28 -36.79
C LEU A 369 11.85 -14.45 -37.56
N ASP A 370 12.99 -14.99 -37.10
CA ASP A 370 13.65 -16.15 -37.72
C ASP A 370 12.75 -17.38 -37.71
N ARG A 371 12.10 -17.68 -36.58
CA ARG A 371 11.20 -18.81 -36.46
C ARG A 371 10.00 -18.73 -37.39
N TYR A 372 9.45 -17.56 -37.65
CA TYR A 372 8.28 -17.33 -38.49
C TYR A 372 8.66 -16.98 -39.95
N GLY A 373 9.97 -16.98 -40.26
CA GLY A 373 10.49 -16.80 -41.64
C GLY A 373 10.47 -15.35 -42.15
N PHE A 374 10.44 -14.37 -41.24
CA PHE A 374 10.64 -12.97 -41.60
C PHE A 374 12.14 -12.68 -41.76
N LYS A 375 12.46 -11.80 -42.73
CA LYS A 375 13.78 -11.24 -42.87
C LYS A 375 13.83 -9.89 -42.18
N TRP A 376 14.93 -9.61 -41.54
CA TRP A 376 15.19 -8.36 -40.84
C TRP A 376 16.56 -7.82 -41.21
N ASN A 377 16.65 -6.48 -41.37
CA ASN A 377 17.90 -5.76 -41.62
C ASN A 377 18.51 -5.23 -40.31
#